data_10f4fb024a2eff793c3ee281ad2484b3
#
_entry.id   10f4fb024a2eff793c3ee281ad2484b3
#
_cell.length_a   1.000
_cell.length_b   1.000
_cell.length_c   1.000
_cell.angle_alpha   90.00
_cell.angle_beta   90.00
_cell.angle_gamma   90.00
#
_symmetry.space_group_name_H-M   'P 1'
#
loop_
_entity.id
_entity.type
_entity.pdbx_description
1 polymer ?
#
loop_
_entity_poly.entity_id
_entity_poly.type
_entity_poly.pdbx_seq_one_letter_code
_entity_poly.pdbx_strand_id
1 'polypeptide(L)'
;LVNIKDWCKNTFEVVNQLRINTDNSFQRYDVMLLINGIPAVQIELKTLGISPRRAMQQIVDYKKDPGNGYTKTLLCFVQLFIVSNRTETYYFANNNDRHFAFDADENFLPIYQHAAEDNEKITHIDDFADSFLPKCALATTISRYMVLVASERKMLMMRPYQVYAVEAIDQCIRENRGNGYIWHTTGSGKTLTSFKASTLLKLNPDIHKCLFVVDRKDLDRQTREEFNRFQEGCVEENTNTAALVRRLVSDDYADKVIVTTIQKLGLALDENSTRNKNRAKRGRTTYSDQLAPLSDKRMVFIFDECHRSQFGQTHRTIKNFFPKAQLFGFTGTPIFPENATIRQIEDNVASLRTTEDLFQSELHAYTIT
;
A
#
# COMPACT_ATOMS: atom_id res chain seq x y z
N LEU A 1 12.03 6.15 21.36
CA LEU A 1 12.30 7.53 21.00
C LEU A 1 11.09 8.26 20.43
N VAL A 2 10.22 7.58 19.68
CA VAL A 2 8.98 8.10 19.13
C VAL A 2 7.80 7.22 19.55
N ASN A 3 6.73 7.83 20.06
CA ASN A 3 5.52 7.10 20.38
C ASN A 3 4.70 6.89 19.09
N ILE A 4 4.81 5.71 18.50
CA ILE A 4 4.10 5.36 17.26
C ILE A 4 2.66 4.90 17.48
N LYS A 5 2.28 4.59 18.74
CA LYS A 5 0.91 4.20 19.10
C LYS A 5 0.00 5.40 19.33
N ASP A 6 0.57 6.47 19.89
CA ASP A 6 -0.13 7.72 20.18
C ASP A 6 0.76 8.90 19.78
N TRP A 7 0.58 9.37 18.56
CA TRP A 7 1.37 10.45 18.00
C TRP A 7 1.18 11.78 18.73
N CYS A 8 0.05 11.99 19.38
CA CYS A 8 -0.23 13.21 20.15
C CYS A 8 0.68 13.37 21.38
N LYS A 9 1.30 12.26 21.84
CA LYS A 9 2.27 12.27 22.94
C LYS A 9 3.68 12.67 22.51
N ASN A 10 3.93 12.84 21.24
CA ASN A 10 5.22 13.34 20.75
C ASN A 10 5.22 14.87 20.73
N THR A 11 6.42 15.45 20.95
CA THR A 11 6.65 16.88 20.78
C THR A 11 7.03 17.15 19.33
N PHE A 12 6.34 18.10 18.72
CA PHE A 12 6.65 18.57 17.36
C PHE A 12 7.18 20.00 17.47
N GLU A 13 8.34 20.24 16.89
CA GLU A 13 9.05 21.52 16.95
C GLU A 13 9.43 21.95 15.54
N VAL A 14 9.41 23.25 15.31
CA VAL A 14 9.83 23.87 14.04
C VAL A 14 11.06 24.72 14.31
N VAL A 15 12.14 24.45 13.60
CA VAL A 15 13.37 25.23 13.65
C VAL A 15 13.59 25.86 12.29
N ASN A 16 13.63 27.17 12.23
CA ASN A 16 13.96 27.91 11.01
C ASN A 16 15.43 28.31 10.99
N GLN A 17 15.99 28.42 9.79
CA GLN A 17 17.35 28.89 9.56
C GLN A 17 18.40 28.11 10.38
N LEU A 18 18.20 26.77 10.48
CA LEU A 18 19.14 25.90 11.18
C LEU A 18 20.52 25.98 10.51
N ARG A 19 21.56 26.27 11.31
CA ARG A 19 22.94 26.24 10.86
C ARG A 19 23.67 25.10 11.54
N ILE A 20 24.30 24.26 10.76
CA ILE A 20 25.23 23.25 11.25
C ILE A 20 26.60 23.62 10.68
N ASN A 21 27.42 24.22 11.53
CA ASN A 21 28.79 24.62 11.14
C ASN A 21 29.73 23.51 11.57
N THR A 22 30.48 22.99 10.61
CA THR A 22 31.63 22.15 10.85
C THR A 22 32.87 22.87 10.29
N ASP A 23 34.07 22.37 10.57
CA ASP A 23 35.31 23.00 10.12
C ASP A 23 35.39 23.22 8.60
N ASN A 24 34.57 22.48 7.83
CA ASN A 24 34.62 22.49 6.37
C ASN A 24 33.25 22.80 5.70
N SER A 25 32.20 23.17 6.45
CA SER A 25 30.88 23.42 5.88
C SER A 25 30.09 24.46 6.66
N PHE A 26 29.37 25.32 5.92
CA PHE A 26 28.57 26.43 6.46
C PHE A 26 27.13 26.34 5.94
N GLN A 27 26.55 25.15 5.93
CA GLN A 27 25.20 24.94 5.40
C GLN A 27 24.12 25.56 6.30
N ARG A 28 23.10 26.11 5.67
CA ARG A 28 21.92 26.68 6.32
C ARG A 28 20.68 26.08 5.69
N TYR A 29 19.86 25.45 6.52
CA TYR A 29 18.62 24.81 6.16
C TYR A 29 17.45 25.73 6.47
N ASP A 30 16.51 25.90 5.56
CA ASP A 30 15.45 26.90 5.69
C ASP A 30 14.50 26.56 6.85
N VAL A 31 13.90 25.36 6.84
CA VAL A 31 13.03 24.89 7.91
C VAL A 31 13.27 23.42 8.20
N MET A 32 13.33 23.09 9.48
CA MET A 32 13.47 21.72 9.95
C MET A 32 12.33 21.41 10.94
N LEU A 33 11.58 20.33 10.68
CA LEU A 33 10.60 19.82 11.64
C LEU A 33 11.24 18.69 12.45
N LEU A 34 11.17 18.83 13.76
CA LEU A 34 11.69 17.87 14.72
C LEU A 34 10.53 17.10 15.36
N ILE A 35 10.76 15.82 15.62
CA ILE A 35 9.88 15.00 16.44
C ILE A 35 10.69 14.51 17.64
N ASN A 36 10.29 14.94 18.85
CA ASN A 36 11.04 14.71 20.09
C ASN A 36 12.52 15.14 19.99
N GLY A 37 12.78 16.30 19.36
CA GLY A 37 14.12 16.85 19.17
C GLY A 37 14.93 16.21 18.04
N ILE A 38 14.36 15.25 17.29
CA ILE A 38 15.05 14.57 16.18
C ILE A 38 14.54 15.12 14.84
N PRO A 39 15.42 15.55 13.93
CA PRO A 39 15.04 16.02 12.60
C PRO A 39 14.28 14.92 11.82
N ALA A 40 13.06 15.20 11.44
CA ALA A 40 12.22 14.26 10.69
C ALA A 40 11.90 14.75 9.28
N VAL A 41 11.72 16.06 9.11
CA VAL A 41 11.38 16.67 7.81
C VAL A 41 12.24 17.90 7.60
N GLN A 42 12.75 18.05 6.40
CA GLN A 42 13.44 19.25 5.93
C GLN A 42 12.62 19.92 4.83
N ILE A 43 12.46 21.25 4.94
CA ILE A 43 11.75 22.05 3.95
C ILE A 43 12.71 23.09 3.41
N GLU A 44 12.87 23.15 2.09
CA GLU A 44 13.65 24.15 1.38
C GLU A 44 12.75 25.05 0.54
N LEU A 45 12.91 26.34 0.70
CA LEU A 45 12.07 27.36 0.09
C LEU A 45 12.80 28.14 -0.98
N LYS A 46 12.11 28.47 -2.05
CA LYS A 46 12.59 29.34 -3.12
C LYS A 46 11.66 30.53 -3.28
N THR A 47 12.22 31.62 -3.77
CA THR A 47 11.43 32.80 -4.14
C THR A 47 10.48 32.49 -5.30
N LEU A 48 9.36 33.18 -5.32
CA LEU A 48 8.39 33.09 -6.41
C LEU A 48 9.08 33.31 -7.77
N GLY A 49 8.77 32.47 -8.75
CA GLY A 49 9.40 32.47 -10.07
C GLY A 49 10.61 31.55 -10.21
N ILE A 50 11.15 31.01 -9.12
CA ILE A 50 12.19 29.97 -9.18
C ILE A 50 11.53 28.59 -8.99
N SER A 51 11.83 27.66 -9.88
CA SER A 51 11.29 26.29 -9.76
C SER A 51 11.74 25.62 -8.44
N PRO A 52 10.83 24.97 -7.71
CA PRO A 52 11.18 24.17 -6.54
C PRO A 52 12.20 23.06 -6.81
N ARG A 53 12.33 22.63 -8.07
CA ARG A 53 13.37 21.67 -8.49
C ARG A 53 14.81 22.17 -8.20
N ARG A 54 15.02 23.49 -8.17
CA ARG A 54 16.31 24.05 -7.74
C ARG A 54 16.58 23.82 -6.27
N ALA A 55 15.55 23.76 -5.42
CA ALA A 55 15.72 23.36 -4.02
C ALA A 55 16.07 21.88 -3.89
N MET A 56 15.53 21.02 -4.75
CA MET A 56 15.92 19.60 -4.81
C MET A 56 17.42 19.45 -5.11
N GLN A 57 17.93 20.17 -6.10
CA GLN A 57 19.36 20.15 -6.42
C GLN A 57 20.19 20.59 -5.21
N GLN A 58 19.77 21.63 -4.52
CA GLN A 58 20.44 22.09 -3.30
C GLN A 58 20.47 21.01 -2.21
N ILE A 59 19.40 20.23 -2.03
CA ILE A 59 19.37 19.11 -1.08
C ILE A 59 20.34 18.01 -1.51
N VAL A 60 20.44 17.70 -2.80
CA VAL A 60 21.42 16.75 -3.32
C VAL A 60 22.85 17.22 -3.01
N ASP A 61 23.13 18.50 -3.20
CA ASP A 61 24.45 19.09 -2.91
C ASP A 61 24.75 19.05 -1.41
N TYR A 62 23.78 19.35 -0.55
CA TYR A 62 23.90 19.21 0.91
C TYR A 62 24.23 17.77 1.32
N LYS A 63 23.60 16.78 0.69
CA LYS A 63 23.86 15.35 0.98
C LYS A 63 25.27 14.92 0.56
N LYS A 64 25.82 15.52 -0.47
CA LYS A 64 27.19 15.25 -0.94
C LYS A 64 28.27 15.96 -0.13
N ASP A 65 27.91 16.96 0.69
CA ASP A 65 28.85 17.70 1.51
C ASP A 65 29.45 16.78 2.60
N PRO A 66 30.75 16.52 2.56
CA PRO A 66 31.39 15.59 3.49
C PRO A 66 31.38 16.08 4.94
N GLY A 67 31.26 17.40 5.18
CA GLY A 67 31.21 18.00 6.52
C GLY A 67 29.84 17.91 7.20
N ASN A 68 28.77 18.09 6.43
CA ASN A 68 27.39 18.13 6.91
C ASN A 68 26.50 17.03 6.33
N GLY A 69 27.11 15.99 5.77
CA GLY A 69 26.37 14.90 5.15
C GLY A 69 25.37 14.25 6.09
N TYR A 70 24.22 13.89 5.56
CA TYR A 70 23.12 13.22 6.27
C TYR A 70 23.49 11.84 6.84
N THR A 71 24.72 11.37 6.63
CA THR A 71 25.21 10.09 7.16
C THR A 71 25.98 10.23 8.47
N LYS A 72 26.48 11.44 8.80
CA LYS A 72 27.39 11.66 9.96
C LYS A 72 26.81 12.62 11.01
N THR A 73 25.65 13.20 10.77
CA THR A 73 25.01 14.16 11.68
C THR A 73 23.59 13.68 12.06
N LEU A 74 22.90 14.41 12.92
CA LEU A 74 21.49 14.14 13.25
C LEU A 74 20.58 14.21 12.02
N LEU A 75 21.00 14.81 10.92
CA LEU A 75 20.26 14.84 9.67
C LEU A 75 20.08 13.44 9.03
N CYS A 76 20.82 12.44 9.49
CA CYS A 76 20.59 11.04 9.08
C CYS A 76 19.17 10.53 9.43
N PHE A 77 18.48 11.18 10.36
CA PHE A 77 17.12 10.84 10.75
C PHE A 77 16.05 11.51 9.88
N VAL A 78 16.40 12.47 9.03
CA VAL A 78 15.45 13.08 8.11
C VAL A 78 14.83 11.99 7.21
N GLN A 79 13.50 11.89 7.23
CA GLN A 79 12.73 10.92 6.46
C GLN A 79 12.16 11.53 5.18
N LEU A 80 11.84 12.81 5.21
CA LEU A 80 11.06 13.48 4.19
C LEU A 80 11.67 14.84 3.86
N PHE A 81 11.71 15.15 2.57
CA PHE A 81 12.02 16.46 2.04
C PHE A 81 10.78 17.11 1.44
N ILE A 82 10.64 18.41 1.66
CA ILE A 82 9.60 19.25 1.06
C ILE A 82 10.30 20.43 0.38
N VAL A 83 9.91 20.75 -0.83
CA VAL A 83 10.44 21.87 -1.60
C VAL A 83 9.30 22.74 -2.12
N SER A 84 9.40 24.06 -1.99
CA SER A 84 8.34 24.97 -2.42
C SER A 84 8.88 26.31 -2.91
N ASN A 85 8.13 26.94 -3.82
CA ASN A 85 8.31 28.35 -4.21
C ASN A 85 7.08 29.19 -3.88
N ARG A 86 6.27 28.76 -2.92
CA ARG A 86 4.96 29.26 -2.49
C ARG A 86 3.80 28.70 -3.31
N THR A 87 3.82 28.76 -4.64
CA THR A 87 2.71 28.33 -5.51
C THR A 87 2.80 26.87 -5.92
N GLU A 88 3.99 26.31 -5.90
CA GLU A 88 4.25 24.90 -6.20
C GLU A 88 4.99 24.24 -5.04
N THR A 89 4.45 23.14 -4.55
CA THR A 89 5.02 22.37 -3.45
C THR A 89 5.12 20.90 -3.85
N TYR A 90 6.31 20.33 -3.62
CA TYR A 90 6.60 18.92 -3.84
C TYR A 90 7.21 18.31 -2.59
N TYR A 91 7.03 17.00 -2.44
CA TYR A 91 7.64 16.24 -1.36
C TYR A 91 8.19 14.91 -1.87
N PHE A 92 9.19 14.37 -1.18
CA PHE A 92 9.84 13.10 -1.55
C PHE A 92 10.57 12.50 -0.36
N ALA A 93 10.75 11.16 -0.39
CA ALA A 93 11.43 10.44 0.67
C ALA A 93 12.95 10.69 0.64
N ASN A 94 13.57 10.71 1.81
CA ASN A 94 15.01 10.59 1.91
C ASN A 94 15.44 9.16 1.56
N ASN A 95 16.48 9.05 0.75
CA ASN A 95 17.08 7.79 0.33
C ASN A 95 18.61 7.84 0.41
N ASN A 96 19.26 6.69 0.33
CA ASN A 96 20.71 6.64 0.22
C ASN A 96 21.19 7.19 -1.15
N ASP A 97 22.48 7.45 -1.30
CA ASP A 97 23.04 8.09 -2.49
C ASP A 97 22.72 7.37 -3.80
N ARG A 98 22.60 6.03 -3.76
CA ARG A 98 22.24 5.23 -4.94
C ARG A 98 20.84 5.56 -5.47
N HIS A 99 19.93 5.96 -4.61
CA HIS A 99 18.52 6.23 -4.92
C HIS A 99 18.15 7.71 -4.79
N PHE A 100 19.12 8.57 -4.52
CA PHE A 100 18.93 10.01 -4.33
C PHE A 100 19.77 10.85 -5.31
N ALA A 101 20.39 10.23 -6.29
CA ALA A 101 21.07 10.92 -7.38
C ALA A 101 20.03 11.26 -8.45
N PHE A 102 19.61 12.52 -8.54
CA PHE A 102 18.74 13.01 -9.60
C PHE A 102 19.16 14.42 -10.03
N ASP A 103 18.88 14.74 -11.27
CA ASP A 103 19.07 16.05 -11.88
C ASP A 103 17.75 16.80 -11.84
N ALA A 104 17.75 18.07 -11.44
CA ALA A 104 16.57 18.91 -11.38
C ALA A 104 15.92 19.15 -12.76
N ASP A 105 16.68 18.96 -13.82
CA ASP A 105 16.21 19.13 -15.20
C ASP A 105 15.60 17.83 -15.80
N GLU A 106 15.67 16.69 -15.09
CA GLU A 106 15.04 15.45 -15.52
C GLU A 106 13.51 15.53 -15.54
N ASN A 107 12.90 14.89 -16.55
CA ASN A 107 11.43 14.89 -16.71
C ASN A 107 10.70 14.00 -15.70
N PHE A 108 11.34 12.93 -15.23
CA PHE A 108 10.74 11.93 -14.34
C PHE A 108 11.45 11.86 -12.98
N LEU A 109 11.15 12.84 -12.14
CA LEU A 109 11.69 12.87 -10.78
C LEU A 109 10.79 12.08 -9.81
N PRO A 110 11.37 11.41 -8.80
CA PRO A 110 10.61 10.72 -7.75
C PRO A 110 10.06 11.69 -6.71
N ILE A 111 9.34 12.73 -7.18
CA ILE A 111 8.72 13.76 -6.38
C ILE A 111 7.20 13.70 -6.55
N TYR A 112 6.48 14.13 -5.53
CA TYR A 112 5.03 14.06 -5.48
C TYR A 112 4.44 15.42 -5.14
N GLN A 113 3.29 15.72 -5.71
CA GLN A 113 2.41 16.80 -5.26
C GLN A 113 1.34 16.20 -4.37
N HIS A 114 0.96 16.91 -3.33
CA HIS A 114 -0.18 16.53 -2.51
C HIS A 114 -1.48 16.75 -3.30
N ALA A 115 -2.49 15.97 -3.00
CA ALA A 115 -3.80 16.08 -3.62
C ALA A 115 -4.88 15.73 -2.59
N ALA A 116 -6.06 16.27 -2.78
CA ALA A 116 -7.26 15.89 -2.05
C ALA A 116 -7.81 14.54 -2.53
N GLU A 117 -8.85 14.04 -1.87
CA GLU A 117 -9.45 12.74 -2.18
C GLU A 117 -10.04 12.66 -3.58
N ASP A 118 -10.53 13.78 -4.11
CA ASP A 118 -11.02 13.95 -5.49
C ASP A 118 -9.91 14.10 -6.53
N ASN A 119 -8.65 13.99 -6.11
CA ASN A 119 -7.42 14.16 -6.90
C ASN A 119 -7.11 15.61 -7.29
N GLU A 120 -7.81 16.62 -6.77
CA GLU A 120 -7.44 18.01 -6.94
C GLU A 120 -6.10 18.28 -6.27
N LYS A 121 -5.15 18.87 -7.02
CA LYS A 121 -3.79 19.10 -6.54
C LYS A 121 -3.74 20.28 -5.57
N ILE A 122 -3.12 20.05 -4.43
CA ILE A 122 -2.83 21.04 -3.39
C ILE A 122 -1.39 21.51 -3.59
N THR A 123 -1.21 22.62 -4.30
CA THR A 123 0.10 23.08 -4.72
C THR A 123 0.64 24.24 -3.88
N HIS A 124 -0.25 25.15 -3.42
CA HIS A 124 0.16 26.28 -2.60
C HIS A 124 0.68 25.82 -1.23
N ILE A 125 1.78 26.43 -0.75
CA ILE A 125 2.46 25.98 0.48
C ILE A 125 1.57 26.09 1.72
N ASP A 126 0.71 27.12 1.80
CA ASP A 126 -0.16 27.31 2.95
C ASP A 126 -1.22 26.20 3.01
N ASP A 127 -1.91 25.89 1.90
CA ASP A 127 -2.89 24.81 1.81
C ASP A 127 -2.23 23.44 2.01
N PHE A 128 -1.01 23.29 1.49
CA PHE A 128 -0.20 22.09 1.74
C PHE A 128 0.14 21.94 3.23
N ALA A 129 0.54 23.03 3.88
CA ALA A 129 0.88 23.00 5.29
C ALA A 129 -0.34 22.65 6.14
N ASP A 130 -1.51 23.20 5.82
CA ASP A 130 -2.74 22.95 6.55
C ASP A 130 -3.26 21.51 6.39
N SER A 131 -3.02 20.87 5.25
CA SER A 131 -3.50 19.51 4.97
C SER A 131 -2.48 18.41 5.29
N PHE A 132 -1.19 18.63 5.00
CA PHE A 132 -0.14 17.61 5.05
C PHE A 132 0.70 17.65 6.35
N LEU A 133 0.95 18.85 6.91
CA LEU A 133 1.81 19.03 8.07
C LEU A 133 1.14 18.95 9.45
N PRO A 134 -0.20 18.87 9.61
CA PRO A 134 -0.77 18.60 10.92
C PRO A 134 -0.14 17.34 11.53
N LYS A 135 0.09 17.35 12.83
CA LYS A 135 0.81 16.29 13.58
C LYS A 135 0.36 14.88 13.20
N CYS A 136 -0.95 14.64 13.15
CA CYS A 136 -1.50 13.32 12.83
C CYS A 136 -1.29 12.96 11.35
N ALA A 137 -1.47 13.88 10.43
CA ALA A 137 -1.30 13.66 9.00
C ALA A 137 0.16 13.34 8.67
N LEU A 138 1.10 14.20 9.11
CA LEU A 138 2.53 13.99 8.91
C LEU A 138 3.02 12.69 9.55
N ALA A 139 2.61 12.43 10.79
CA ALA A 139 2.98 11.21 11.51
C ALA A 139 2.47 9.95 10.81
N THR A 140 1.23 9.97 10.33
CA THR A 140 0.63 8.88 9.58
C THR A 140 1.36 8.66 8.25
N THR A 141 1.68 9.72 7.54
CA THR A 141 2.46 9.65 6.30
C THR A 141 3.79 8.95 6.54
N ILE A 142 4.57 9.38 7.54
CA ILE A 142 5.89 8.80 7.82
C ILE A 142 5.77 7.36 8.31
N SER A 143 4.84 7.06 9.22
CA SER A 143 4.78 5.74 9.87
C SER A 143 4.00 4.69 9.08
N ARG A 144 3.01 5.10 8.29
CA ARG A 144 2.10 4.18 7.60
C ARG A 144 2.28 4.17 6.08
N TYR A 145 2.56 5.32 5.45
CA TYR A 145 2.52 5.46 3.99
C TYR A 145 3.89 5.62 3.32
N MET A 146 4.96 5.59 4.10
CA MET A 146 6.30 5.32 3.58
C MET A 146 6.56 3.80 3.64
N VAL A 147 7.14 3.24 2.59
CA VAL A 147 7.37 1.80 2.44
C VAL A 147 8.86 1.53 2.24
N LEU A 148 9.48 0.86 3.21
CA LEU A 148 10.88 0.43 3.07
C LEU A 148 10.94 -0.83 2.21
N VAL A 149 11.62 -0.73 1.09
CA VAL A 149 12.04 -1.87 0.26
C VAL A 149 13.39 -2.35 0.80
N ALA A 150 13.36 -3.32 1.70
CA ALA A 150 14.54 -3.75 2.45
C ALA A 150 15.66 -4.30 1.54
N SER A 151 15.31 -5.08 0.52
CA SER A 151 16.26 -5.66 -0.46
C SER A 151 17.06 -4.60 -1.23
N GLU A 152 16.44 -3.45 -1.50
CA GLU A 152 17.05 -2.34 -2.23
C GLU A 152 17.57 -1.23 -1.30
N ARG A 153 17.23 -1.30 -0.01
CA ARG A 153 17.45 -0.21 0.95
C ARG A 153 16.88 1.11 0.44
N LYS A 154 15.67 1.04 -0.14
CA LYS A 154 14.97 2.16 -0.76
C LYS A 154 13.68 2.47 -0.02
N MET A 155 13.46 3.74 0.27
CA MET A 155 12.20 4.23 0.80
C MET A 155 11.30 4.69 -0.35
N LEU A 156 10.10 4.12 -0.43
CA LEU A 156 9.06 4.56 -1.35
C LEU A 156 8.02 5.38 -0.57
N MET A 157 7.42 6.34 -1.23
CA MET A 157 6.24 7.04 -0.74
C MET A 157 5.01 6.62 -1.54
N MET A 158 3.92 6.40 -0.85
CA MET A 158 2.63 6.23 -1.51
C MET A 158 2.14 7.57 -2.06
N ARG A 159 1.56 7.54 -3.24
CA ARG A 159 0.91 8.71 -3.84
C ARG A 159 -0.42 9.00 -3.13
N PRO A 160 -0.92 10.24 -3.14
CA PRO A 160 -2.16 10.61 -2.42
C PRO A 160 -3.33 9.66 -2.72
N TYR A 161 -3.65 9.40 -3.98
CA TYR A 161 -4.74 8.49 -4.35
C TYR A 161 -4.54 7.04 -3.84
N GLN A 162 -3.30 6.59 -3.68
CA GLN A 162 -3.00 5.28 -3.09
C GLN A 162 -3.28 5.28 -1.59
N VAL A 163 -2.97 6.38 -0.92
CA VAL A 163 -3.27 6.58 0.51
C VAL A 163 -4.77 6.55 0.73
N TYR A 164 -5.54 7.34 -0.01
CA TYR A 164 -7.00 7.38 0.10
C TYR A 164 -7.65 6.03 -0.18
N ALA A 165 -7.16 5.30 -1.17
CA ALA A 165 -7.66 3.94 -1.44
C ALA A 165 -7.44 2.98 -0.26
N VAL A 166 -6.28 3.05 0.38
CA VAL A 166 -5.98 2.23 1.57
C VAL A 166 -6.82 2.66 2.76
N GLU A 167 -7.00 3.95 2.98
CA GLU A 167 -7.86 4.50 4.05
C GLU A 167 -9.32 4.11 3.86
N ALA A 168 -9.83 4.16 2.63
CA ALA A 168 -11.19 3.77 2.32
C ALA A 168 -11.45 2.28 2.63
N ILE A 169 -10.49 1.40 2.32
CA ILE A 169 -10.56 -0.01 2.69
C ILE A 169 -10.52 -0.19 4.23
N ASP A 170 -9.57 0.45 4.90
CA ASP A 170 -9.44 0.36 6.36
C ASP A 170 -10.70 0.87 7.08
N GLN A 171 -11.27 1.96 6.60
CA GLN A 171 -12.53 2.50 7.12
C GLN A 171 -13.71 1.55 6.86
N CYS A 172 -13.84 1.04 5.64
CA CYS A 172 -14.88 0.07 5.28
C CYS A 172 -14.84 -1.18 6.20
N ILE A 173 -13.62 -1.63 6.53
CA ILE A 173 -13.41 -2.76 7.44
C ILE A 173 -13.78 -2.39 8.89
N ARG A 174 -13.33 -1.24 9.38
CA ARG A 174 -13.66 -0.79 10.75
C ARG A 174 -15.16 -0.61 10.98
N GLU A 175 -15.84 -0.05 10.01
CA GLU A 175 -17.29 0.18 10.05
C GLU A 175 -18.10 -1.05 9.65
N ASN A 176 -17.46 -2.13 9.23
CA ASN A 176 -18.08 -3.37 8.74
C ASN A 176 -19.12 -3.13 7.64
N ARG A 177 -18.84 -2.23 6.69
CA ARG A 177 -19.74 -1.81 5.62
C ARG A 177 -19.92 -2.85 4.47
N GLY A 178 -19.38 -4.05 4.63
CA GLY A 178 -19.44 -5.09 3.61
C GLY A 178 -18.19 -5.13 2.73
N ASN A 179 -18.38 -5.35 1.42
CA ASN A 179 -17.31 -5.46 0.44
C ASN A 179 -17.06 -4.14 -0.28
N GLY A 180 -15.96 -4.04 -1.04
CA GLY A 180 -15.70 -2.87 -1.85
C GLY A 180 -14.71 -3.11 -2.98
N TYR A 181 -14.59 -2.15 -3.91
CA TYR A 181 -13.56 -2.19 -4.93
C TYR A 181 -12.87 -0.84 -5.11
N ILE A 182 -11.66 -0.90 -5.60
CA ILE A 182 -10.81 0.24 -5.95
C ILE A 182 -10.62 0.25 -7.46
N TRP A 183 -11.01 1.35 -8.09
CA TRP A 183 -10.83 1.54 -9.51
C TRP A 183 -9.61 2.43 -9.77
N HIS A 184 -8.48 1.82 -10.01
CA HIS A 184 -7.24 2.51 -10.37
C HIS A 184 -6.76 2.06 -11.75
N THR A 185 -6.46 3.00 -12.64
CA THR A 185 -5.97 2.71 -13.99
C THR A 185 -4.69 1.86 -13.97
N THR A 186 -4.43 1.17 -15.07
CA THR A 186 -3.21 0.38 -15.25
C THR A 186 -1.98 1.28 -15.11
N GLY A 187 -0.94 0.80 -14.43
CA GLY A 187 0.28 1.58 -14.17
C GLY A 187 0.20 2.52 -12.95
N SER A 188 -0.93 2.63 -12.27
CA SER A 188 -1.09 3.45 -11.06
C SER A 188 -0.41 2.89 -9.80
N GLY A 189 0.23 1.71 -9.89
CA GLY A 189 0.85 1.06 -8.72
C GLY A 189 -0.16 0.34 -7.82
N LYS A 190 -1.21 -0.26 -8.41
CA LYS A 190 -2.21 -1.07 -7.70
C LYS A 190 -1.60 -2.12 -6.79
N THR A 191 -0.55 -2.81 -7.24
CA THR A 191 0.15 -3.85 -6.48
C THR A 191 0.71 -3.30 -5.16
N LEU A 192 1.36 -2.14 -5.18
CA LEU A 192 1.84 -1.50 -3.95
C LEU A 192 0.68 -1.10 -3.04
N THR A 193 -0.40 -0.54 -3.60
CA THR A 193 -1.58 -0.09 -2.85
C THR A 193 -2.26 -1.27 -2.14
N SER A 194 -2.54 -2.34 -2.88
CA SER A 194 -3.20 -3.54 -2.37
C SER A 194 -2.34 -4.30 -1.36
N PHE A 195 -1.02 -4.39 -1.62
CA PHE A 195 -0.07 -4.96 -0.67
C PHE A 195 -0.03 -4.13 0.62
N LYS A 196 0.02 -2.80 0.52
CA LYS A 196 0.03 -1.92 1.69
C LYS A 196 -1.27 -2.03 2.49
N ALA A 197 -2.43 -2.09 1.84
CA ALA A 197 -3.70 -2.36 2.50
C ALA A 197 -3.63 -3.65 3.30
N SER A 198 -3.16 -4.76 2.70
CA SER A 198 -3.04 -6.05 3.38
C SER A 198 -2.11 -6.01 4.59
N THR A 199 -0.98 -5.28 4.49
CA THR A 199 -0.01 -5.20 5.61
C THR A 199 -0.51 -4.33 6.77
N LEU A 200 -1.28 -3.28 6.51
CA LEU A 200 -1.90 -2.48 7.57
C LEU A 200 -2.95 -3.28 8.33
N LEU A 201 -3.68 -4.16 7.67
CA LEU A 201 -4.64 -5.07 8.30
C LEU A 201 -3.98 -6.10 9.23
N LYS A 202 -2.68 -6.35 9.08
CA LYS A 202 -1.91 -7.19 9.99
C LYS A 202 -1.95 -6.67 11.44
N LEU A 203 -2.08 -5.36 11.62
CA LEU A 203 -2.16 -4.70 12.92
C LEU A 203 -3.58 -4.66 13.49
N ASN A 204 -4.61 -4.96 12.70
CA ASN A 204 -5.99 -4.94 13.16
C ASN A 204 -6.31 -6.22 13.96
N PRO A 205 -6.66 -6.11 15.28
CA PRO A 205 -6.94 -7.27 16.11
C PRO A 205 -8.25 -7.98 15.73
N ASP A 206 -9.21 -7.28 15.11
CA ASP A 206 -10.51 -7.83 14.75
C ASP A 206 -10.45 -8.73 13.51
N ILE A 207 -9.36 -8.66 12.74
CA ILE A 207 -9.14 -9.47 11.55
C ILE A 207 -8.28 -10.67 11.90
N HIS A 208 -8.82 -11.88 11.67
CA HIS A 208 -8.08 -13.11 11.92
C HIS A 208 -6.95 -13.32 10.89
N LYS A 209 -7.28 -13.25 9.60
CA LYS A 209 -6.31 -13.36 8.49
C LYS A 209 -6.69 -12.39 7.36
N CYS A 210 -5.66 -11.92 6.66
CA CYS A 210 -5.80 -11.21 5.40
C CYS A 210 -5.16 -12.04 4.28
N LEU A 211 -5.94 -12.36 3.25
CA LEU A 211 -5.45 -13.09 2.07
C LEU A 211 -5.35 -12.13 0.89
N PHE A 212 -4.16 -12.02 0.35
CA PHE A 212 -3.94 -11.37 -0.93
C PHE A 212 -4.05 -12.43 -2.03
N VAL A 213 -5.06 -12.29 -2.88
CA VAL A 213 -5.44 -13.31 -3.85
C VAL A 213 -5.19 -12.80 -5.27
N VAL A 214 -4.35 -13.49 -6.00
CA VAL A 214 -3.99 -13.17 -7.39
C VAL A 214 -4.42 -14.27 -8.35
N ASP A 215 -4.60 -13.96 -9.63
CA ASP A 215 -4.75 -14.99 -10.64
C ASP A 215 -3.39 -15.72 -10.84
N ARG A 216 -3.46 -16.99 -11.16
CA ARG A 216 -2.27 -17.82 -11.46
C ARG A 216 -1.45 -17.27 -12.63
N LYS A 217 -2.12 -16.66 -13.61
CA LYS A 217 -1.48 -16.07 -14.79
C LYS A 217 -0.69 -14.80 -14.44
N ASP A 218 -1.13 -14.09 -13.41
CA ASP A 218 -0.51 -12.84 -12.93
C ASP A 218 0.55 -13.08 -11.87
N LEU A 219 0.58 -14.27 -11.26
CA LEU A 219 1.66 -14.70 -10.39
C LEU A 219 2.87 -15.17 -11.22
N ASP A 220 3.22 -14.39 -12.22
CA ASP A 220 4.44 -14.57 -12.97
C ASP A 220 5.67 -14.24 -12.11
N ARG A 221 6.85 -14.45 -12.66
CA ARG A 221 8.11 -14.15 -11.98
C ARG A 221 8.18 -12.71 -11.52
N GLN A 222 7.74 -11.76 -12.35
CA GLN A 222 7.82 -10.33 -12.07
C GLN A 222 6.93 -9.94 -10.89
N THR A 223 5.68 -10.40 -10.86
CA THR A 223 4.74 -10.12 -9.75
C THR A 223 5.24 -10.73 -8.43
N ARG A 224 5.80 -11.95 -8.46
CA ARG A 224 6.39 -12.56 -7.27
C ARG A 224 7.61 -11.79 -6.76
N GLU A 225 8.48 -11.36 -7.66
CA GLU A 225 9.63 -10.52 -7.33
C GLU A 225 9.17 -9.20 -6.71
N GLU A 226 8.10 -8.60 -7.24
CA GLU A 226 7.54 -7.35 -6.70
C GLU A 226 6.98 -7.53 -5.28
N PHE A 227 6.23 -8.60 -5.02
CA PHE A 227 5.75 -8.90 -3.65
C PHE A 227 6.89 -9.19 -2.69
N ASN A 228 7.84 -10.05 -3.09
CA ASN A 228 9.00 -10.37 -2.26
C ASN A 228 9.93 -9.17 -2.05
N ARG A 229 9.90 -8.19 -2.97
CA ARG A 229 10.59 -6.91 -2.81
C ARG A 229 10.04 -6.08 -1.65
N PHE A 230 8.70 -6.10 -1.45
CA PHE A 230 8.06 -5.39 -0.33
C PHE A 230 8.14 -6.17 0.99
N GLN A 231 8.04 -7.47 0.93
CA GLN A 231 8.17 -8.35 2.10
C GLN A 231 8.81 -9.67 1.67
N GLU A 232 10.05 -9.88 2.07
CA GLU A 232 10.80 -11.11 1.76
C GLU A 232 10.06 -12.35 2.25
N GLY A 233 9.94 -13.37 1.39
CA GLY A 233 9.29 -14.64 1.70
C GLY A 233 7.76 -14.58 1.78
N CYS A 234 7.10 -13.47 1.43
CA CYS A 234 5.63 -13.41 1.45
C CYS A 234 4.99 -14.27 0.36
N VAL A 235 5.70 -14.49 -0.75
CA VAL A 235 5.30 -15.38 -1.85
C VAL A 235 6.32 -16.50 -2.00
N GLU A 236 5.97 -17.69 -1.55
CA GLU A 236 6.79 -18.89 -1.78
C GLU A 236 6.58 -19.44 -3.20
N GLU A 237 7.66 -19.80 -3.91
CA GLU A 237 7.61 -20.28 -5.29
C GLU A 237 6.78 -21.58 -5.46
N ASN A 238 6.79 -22.46 -4.48
CA ASN A 238 6.23 -23.81 -4.55
C ASN A 238 5.14 -24.11 -3.52
N THR A 239 4.39 -23.09 -3.04
CA THR A 239 3.31 -23.37 -2.11
C THR A 239 2.23 -24.25 -2.78
N ASN A 240 2.08 -25.47 -2.28
CA ASN A 240 0.98 -26.33 -2.64
C ASN A 240 -0.25 -26.00 -1.75
N THR A 241 -1.40 -26.58 -2.08
CA THR A 241 -2.63 -26.38 -1.28
C THR A 241 -2.45 -26.76 0.19
N ALA A 242 -1.61 -27.75 0.51
CA ALA A 242 -1.33 -28.15 1.88
C ALA A 242 -0.57 -27.06 2.66
N ALA A 243 0.39 -26.40 2.04
CA ALA A 243 1.12 -25.28 2.67
C ALA A 243 0.17 -24.09 2.92
N LEU A 244 -0.70 -23.75 1.97
CA LEU A 244 -1.72 -22.74 2.18
C LEU A 244 -2.61 -23.05 3.39
N VAL A 245 -3.14 -24.27 3.47
CA VAL A 245 -4.00 -24.69 4.58
C VAL A 245 -3.26 -24.64 5.91
N ARG A 246 -2.00 -25.12 5.97
CA ARG A 246 -1.18 -25.02 7.18
C ARG A 246 -1.02 -23.56 7.65
N ARG A 247 -0.74 -22.62 6.74
CA ARG A 247 -0.61 -21.20 7.07
C ARG A 247 -1.94 -20.57 7.49
N LEU A 248 -3.05 -21.00 6.92
CA LEU A 248 -4.39 -20.52 7.29
C LEU A 248 -4.74 -20.92 8.74
N VAL A 249 -4.42 -22.14 9.16
CA VAL A 249 -4.70 -22.62 10.54
C VAL A 249 -3.62 -22.24 11.55
N SER A 250 -2.49 -21.71 11.11
CA SER A 250 -1.39 -21.25 11.97
C SER A 250 -1.80 -20.02 12.76
N ASP A 251 -1.45 -19.96 14.04
CA ASP A 251 -1.59 -18.76 14.88
C ASP A 251 -0.35 -17.85 14.84
N ASP A 252 0.65 -18.21 14.03
CA ASP A 252 1.84 -17.38 13.87
C ASP A 252 1.47 -16.01 13.26
N TYR A 253 1.96 -14.95 13.90
CA TYR A 253 1.79 -13.58 13.40
C TYR A 253 2.37 -13.38 11.99
N ALA A 254 3.41 -14.12 11.62
CA ALA A 254 3.96 -14.10 10.26
C ALA A 254 2.91 -14.53 9.21
N ASP A 255 2.03 -15.47 9.59
CA ASP A 255 0.96 -15.99 8.74
C ASP A 255 -0.35 -15.17 8.77
N LYS A 256 -0.36 -14.01 9.42
CA LYS A 256 -1.56 -13.15 9.44
C LYS A 256 -1.89 -12.55 8.07
N VAL A 257 -0.88 -12.35 7.22
CA VAL A 257 -1.04 -11.97 5.81
C VAL A 257 -0.49 -13.09 4.93
N ILE A 258 -1.30 -13.59 4.02
CA ILE A 258 -0.97 -14.72 3.14
C ILE A 258 -1.22 -14.32 1.70
N VAL A 259 -0.21 -14.49 0.84
CA VAL A 259 -0.39 -14.34 -0.62
C VAL A 259 -0.69 -15.72 -1.22
N THR A 260 -1.75 -15.81 -2.03
CA THR A 260 -2.18 -17.07 -2.65
C THR A 260 -2.81 -16.84 -4.01
N THR A 261 -3.08 -17.92 -4.74
CA THR A 261 -3.80 -17.85 -6.00
C THR A 261 -5.26 -18.27 -5.84
N ILE A 262 -6.13 -17.73 -6.69
CA ILE A 262 -7.56 -18.10 -6.77
C ILE A 262 -7.73 -19.62 -6.85
N GLN A 263 -6.92 -20.28 -7.68
CA GLN A 263 -7.04 -21.73 -7.90
C GLN A 263 -6.67 -22.55 -6.67
N LYS A 264 -5.62 -22.16 -5.94
CA LYS A 264 -5.23 -22.86 -4.70
C LYS A 264 -6.30 -22.71 -3.63
N LEU A 265 -6.86 -21.50 -3.51
CA LEU A 265 -7.91 -21.20 -2.57
C LEU A 265 -9.19 -22.01 -2.88
N GLY A 266 -9.62 -22.03 -4.15
CA GLY A 266 -10.74 -22.85 -4.60
C GLY A 266 -10.52 -24.34 -4.30
N LEU A 267 -9.34 -24.89 -4.59
CA LEU A 267 -9.02 -26.30 -4.29
C LEU A 267 -9.00 -26.62 -2.78
N ALA A 268 -8.75 -25.66 -1.93
CA ALA A 268 -8.77 -25.85 -0.47
C ALA A 268 -10.19 -25.81 0.09
N LEU A 269 -11.01 -24.84 -0.37
CA LEU A 269 -12.34 -24.58 0.20
C LEU A 269 -13.43 -25.49 -0.36
N ASP A 270 -13.35 -25.86 -1.66
CA ASP A 270 -14.37 -26.69 -2.30
C ASP A 270 -14.22 -28.16 -1.89
N GLU A 271 -15.20 -28.66 -1.13
CA GLU A 271 -15.29 -30.06 -0.69
C GLU A 271 -15.24 -31.04 -1.88
N ASN A 272 -15.83 -30.66 -3.02
CA ASN A 272 -15.88 -31.43 -4.25
C ASN A 272 -14.64 -31.33 -5.10
N SER A 273 -13.63 -30.55 -4.70
CA SER A 273 -12.38 -30.41 -5.43
C SER A 273 -11.64 -31.74 -5.56
N THR A 274 -10.88 -31.90 -6.61
CA THR A 274 -10.06 -33.10 -6.85
C THR A 274 -9.09 -33.35 -5.69
N ARG A 275 -8.62 -32.31 -5.03
CA ARG A 275 -7.69 -32.42 -3.90
C ARG A 275 -8.41 -32.97 -2.66
N ASN A 276 -9.58 -32.47 -2.33
CA ASN A 276 -10.35 -32.94 -1.18
C ASN A 276 -10.86 -34.37 -1.40
N LYS A 277 -11.40 -34.69 -2.58
CA LYS A 277 -11.82 -36.06 -2.94
C LYS A 277 -10.67 -37.07 -2.86
N ASN A 278 -9.48 -36.73 -3.33
CA ASN A 278 -8.32 -37.61 -3.25
C ASN A 278 -7.81 -37.81 -1.82
N ARG A 279 -7.94 -36.81 -0.93
CA ARG A 279 -7.63 -36.96 0.49
C ARG A 279 -8.63 -37.86 1.20
N ALA A 280 -9.92 -37.66 0.98
CA ALA A 280 -11.00 -38.47 1.53
C ALA A 280 -10.84 -39.95 1.11
N LYS A 281 -10.58 -40.22 -0.18
CA LYS A 281 -10.32 -41.60 -0.67
C LYS A 281 -9.12 -42.28 0.01
N ARG A 282 -8.16 -41.52 0.53
CA ARG A 282 -6.98 -42.00 1.24
C ARG A 282 -7.18 -42.01 2.78
N GLY A 283 -8.41 -41.85 3.27
CA GLY A 283 -8.73 -41.79 4.71
C GLY A 283 -8.08 -40.59 5.45
N ARG A 284 -7.71 -39.50 4.73
CA ARG A 284 -7.11 -38.29 5.30
C ARG A 284 -8.17 -37.21 5.44
N THR A 285 -8.13 -36.45 6.54
CA THR A 285 -8.95 -35.25 6.73
C THR A 285 -8.83 -34.33 5.51
N THR A 286 -9.95 -33.88 4.97
CA THR A 286 -9.96 -32.98 3.81
C THR A 286 -9.40 -31.60 4.19
N TYR A 287 -9.07 -30.79 3.20
CA TYR A 287 -8.64 -29.41 3.48
C TYR A 287 -9.78 -28.54 3.98
N SER A 288 -10.99 -28.73 3.43
CA SER A 288 -12.20 -28.04 3.89
C SER A 288 -12.50 -28.36 5.36
N ASP A 289 -12.39 -29.62 5.80
CA ASP A 289 -12.57 -29.98 7.22
C ASP A 289 -11.52 -29.35 8.13
N GLN A 290 -10.27 -29.28 7.68
CA GLN A 290 -9.20 -28.61 8.45
C GLN A 290 -9.44 -27.10 8.60
N LEU A 291 -10.08 -26.47 7.62
CA LEU A 291 -10.41 -25.05 7.63
C LEU A 291 -11.74 -24.73 8.29
N ALA A 292 -12.61 -25.71 8.51
CA ALA A 292 -13.95 -25.52 9.10
C ALA A 292 -13.94 -24.70 10.41
N PRO A 293 -12.95 -24.85 11.33
CA PRO A 293 -12.90 -24.03 12.55
C PRO A 293 -12.68 -22.55 12.29
N LEU A 294 -12.26 -22.17 11.07
CA LEU A 294 -12.04 -20.78 10.68
C LEU A 294 -13.28 -20.12 10.04
N SER A 295 -14.32 -20.89 9.73
CA SER A 295 -15.51 -20.39 9.01
C SER A 295 -16.17 -19.20 9.69
N ASP A 296 -16.20 -19.17 11.01
CA ASP A 296 -16.76 -18.08 11.82
C ASP A 296 -15.81 -16.91 12.08
N LYS A 297 -14.56 -17.04 11.65
CA LYS A 297 -13.55 -15.98 11.84
C LYS A 297 -13.74 -14.87 10.83
N ARG A 298 -13.44 -13.65 11.25
CA ARG A 298 -13.45 -12.49 10.34
C ARG A 298 -12.19 -12.51 9.48
N MET A 299 -12.40 -12.80 8.20
CA MET A 299 -11.36 -12.88 7.17
C MET A 299 -11.48 -11.70 6.23
N VAL A 300 -10.35 -11.22 5.71
CA VAL A 300 -10.31 -10.21 4.65
C VAL A 300 -9.62 -10.81 3.42
N PHE A 301 -10.23 -10.63 2.26
CA PHE A 301 -9.66 -11.05 0.98
C PHE A 301 -9.46 -9.82 0.10
N ILE A 302 -8.24 -9.63 -0.37
CA ILE A 302 -7.89 -8.57 -1.32
C ILE A 302 -7.54 -9.24 -2.65
N PHE A 303 -8.25 -8.86 -3.71
CA PHE A 303 -8.09 -9.43 -5.04
C PHE A 303 -7.45 -8.42 -5.98
N ASP A 304 -6.35 -8.80 -6.61
CA ASP A 304 -5.76 -8.03 -7.69
C ASP A 304 -6.38 -8.43 -9.04
N GLU A 305 -6.57 -7.46 -9.94
CA GLU A 305 -7.18 -7.61 -11.26
C GLU A 305 -8.51 -8.39 -11.23
N CYS A 306 -9.42 -7.97 -10.35
CA CYS A 306 -10.65 -8.69 -10.01
C CYS A 306 -11.71 -8.80 -11.12
N HIS A 307 -11.50 -8.16 -12.27
CA HIS A 307 -12.40 -8.21 -13.44
C HIS A 307 -12.31 -9.53 -14.26
N ARG A 308 -11.40 -10.45 -13.90
CA ARG A 308 -11.17 -11.67 -14.68
C ARG A 308 -12.23 -12.77 -14.44
N SER A 309 -12.50 -13.58 -15.47
CA SER A 309 -13.65 -14.49 -15.58
C SER A 309 -13.73 -15.62 -14.55
N GLN A 310 -12.65 -16.01 -13.89
CA GLN A 310 -12.67 -17.10 -12.89
C GLN A 310 -13.11 -16.64 -11.50
N PHE A 311 -13.38 -15.37 -11.34
CA PHE A 311 -13.63 -14.75 -10.05
C PHE A 311 -15.02 -15.14 -9.46
N GLY A 312 -16.06 -15.22 -10.27
CA GLY A 312 -17.44 -15.40 -9.80
C GLY A 312 -17.68 -16.69 -9.00
N GLN A 313 -17.12 -17.82 -9.46
CA GLN A 313 -17.30 -19.10 -8.76
C GLN A 313 -16.50 -19.14 -7.44
N THR A 314 -15.25 -18.71 -7.46
CA THR A 314 -14.42 -18.66 -6.24
C THR A 314 -14.98 -17.67 -5.23
N HIS A 315 -15.52 -16.54 -5.66
CA HIS A 315 -16.19 -15.57 -4.81
C HIS A 315 -17.35 -16.22 -4.03
N ARG A 316 -18.22 -16.97 -4.70
CA ARG A 316 -19.30 -17.71 -4.05
C ARG A 316 -18.78 -18.73 -3.05
N THR A 317 -17.76 -19.50 -3.43
CA THR A 317 -17.13 -20.50 -2.55
C THR A 317 -16.56 -19.84 -1.29
N ILE A 318 -15.88 -18.69 -1.43
CA ILE A 318 -15.34 -17.95 -0.28
C ILE A 318 -16.46 -17.45 0.62
N LYS A 319 -17.51 -16.84 0.06
CA LYS A 319 -18.63 -16.31 0.84
C LYS A 319 -19.42 -17.41 1.57
N ASN A 320 -19.60 -18.56 0.91
CA ASN A 320 -20.27 -19.69 1.54
C ASN A 320 -19.45 -20.28 2.68
N PHE A 321 -18.12 -20.37 2.50
CA PHE A 321 -17.23 -20.94 3.51
C PHE A 321 -16.94 -19.96 4.66
N PHE A 322 -16.77 -18.68 4.35
CA PHE A 322 -16.50 -17.60 5.30
C PHE A 322 -17.57 -16.52 5.25
N PRO A 323 -18.73 -16.74 5.86
CA PRO A 323 -19.86 -15.80 5.77
C PRO A 323 -19.58 -14.41 6.33
N LYS A 324 -18.61 -14.30 7.27
CA LYS A 324 -18.17 -13.02 7.86
C LYS A 324 -17.02 -12.36 7.10
N ALA A 325 -16.60 -12.93 5.96
CA ALA A 325 -15.51 -12.37 5.17
C ALA A 325 -15.91 -11.07 4.46
N GLN A 326 -14.94 -10.16 4.41
CA GLN A 326 -15.01 -8.96 3.56
C GLN A 326 -14.06 -9.12 2.37
N LEU A 327 -14.53 -8.75 1.19
CA LEU A 327 -13.82 -8.92 -0.07
C LEU A 327 -13.59 -7.56 -0.71
N PHE A 328 -12.33 -7.29 -1.06
CA PHE A 328 -11.93 -6.05 -1.70
C PHE A 328 -11.27 -6.35 -3.05
N GLY A 329 -11.76 -5.69 -4.11
CA GLY A 329 -11.25 -5.85 -5.47
C GLY A 329 -10.43 -4.66 -5.93
N PHE A 330 -9.28 -4.90 -6.57
CA PHE A 330 -8.53 -3.88 -7.31
C PHE A 330 -8.68 -4.15 -8.80
N THR A 331 -9.02 -3.13 -9.58
CA THR A 331 -9.16 -3.25 -11.03
C THR A 331 -8.81 -1.96 -11.76
N GLY A 332 -8.24 -2.08 -12.95
CA GLY A 332 -8.07 -0.96 -13.88
C GLY A 332 -9.25 -0.82 -14.85
N THR A 333 -10.07 -1.86 -14.98
CA THR A 333 -11.16 -1.95 -15.94
C THR A 333 -12.38 -2.57 -15.27
N PRO A 334 -13.14 -1.80 -14.47
CA PRO A 334 -14.38 -2.29 -13.88
C PRO A 334 -15.35 -2.76 -14.97
N ILE A 335 -16.16 -3.76 -14.63
CA ILE A 335 -17.25 -4.22 -15.50
C ILE A 335 -18.50 -3.49 -15.04
N PHE A 336 -18.97 -2.58 -15.89
CA PHE A 336 -20.25 -1.86 -15.73
C PHE A 336 -21.37 -2.57 -16.51
N PRO A 337 -22.64 -2.25 -16.27
CA PRO A 337 -23.75 -2.84 -17.02
C PRO A 337 -23.60 -2.72 -18.55
N GLU A 338 -23.06 -1.59 -19.02
CA GLU A 338 -22.91 -1.26 -20.44
C GLU A 338 -21.84 -2.12 -21.14
N ASN A 339 -20.80 -2.55 -20.40
CA ASN A 339 -19.70 -3.36 -20.94
C ASN A 339 -19.69 -4.81 -20.46
N ALA A 340 -20.73 -5.20 -19.68
CA ALA A 340 -20.87 -6.56 -19.20
C ALA A 340 -21.22 -7.51 -20.36
N THR A 341 -20.37 -8.49 -20.59
CA THR A 341 -20.66 -9.56 -21.58
C THR A 341 -21.34 -10.73 -20.88
N ILE A 342 -22.35 -11.30 -21.54
CA ILE A 342 -23.01 -12.55 -21.10
C ILE A 342 -21.95 -13.66 -21.16
N ARG A 343 -21.34 -14.00 -20.03
CA ARG A 343 -20.26 -14.97 -19.98
C ARG A 343 -20.61 -16.33 -19.39
N GLN A 344 -21.79 -16.53 -18.79
CA GLN A 344 -22.16 -17.88 -18.31
C GLN A 344 -23.67 -18.09 -18.30
N ILE A 345 -24.08 -19.21 -18.90
CA ILE A 345 -25.36 -19.86 -18.69
C ILE A 345 -25.14 -20.81 -17.52
N GLU A 346 -25.45 -20.40 -16.29
CA GLU A 346 -25.60 -21.30 -15.16
C GLU A 346 -27.10 -21.40 -14.89
N ASP A 347 -27.61 -22.63 -14.88
CA ASP A 347 -29.02 -22.97 -14.64
C ASP A 347 -30.05 -22.28 -15.57
N ASN A 348 -29.74 -22.15 -16.85
CA ASN A 348 -30.58 -21.51 -17.87
C ASN A 348 -30.95 -20.04 -17.66
N VAL A 349 -30.25 -19.32 -16.80
CA VAL A 349 -30.41 -17.88 -16.62
C VAL A 349 -29.08 -17.19 -16.98
N ALA A 350 -29.10 -16.40 -18.06
CA ALA A 350 -28.01 -15.51 -18.40
C ALA A 350 -27.98 -14.33 -17.41
N SER A 351 -27.00 -14.28 -16.53
CA SER A 351 -26.80 -13.13 -15.63
C SER A 351 -25.59 -12.31 -16.06
N LEU A 352 -25.80 -11.03 -16.32
CA LEU A 352 -24.77 -10.02 -16.43
C LEU A 352 -24.19 -9.78 -15.02
N ARG A 353 -22.88 -9.93 -14.85
CA ARG A 353 -22.23 -9.63 -13.57
C ARG A 353 -21.31 -8.45 -13.74
N THR A 354 -21.61 -7.43 -13.00
CA THR A 354 -20.78 -6.22 -12.87
C THR A 354 -19.77 -6.36 -11.74
N THR A 355 -18.81 -5.46 -11.69
CA THR A 355 -17.88 -5.37 -10.56
C THR A 355 -18.63 -5.05 -9.27
N GLU A 356 -19.68 -4.23 -9.35
CA GLU A 356 -20.55 -3.88 -8.24
C GLU A 356 -21.35 -5.08 -7.70
N ASP A 357 -21.84 -5.98 -8.57
CA ASP A 357 -22.51 -7.22 -8.15
C ASP A 357 -21.61 -8.11 -7.29
N LEU A 358 -20.30 -8.05 -7.51
CA LEU A 358 -19.31 -8.86 -6.78
C LEU A 358 -18.80 -8.18 -5.52
N PHE A 359 -18.55 -6.87 -5.58
CA PHE A 359 -17.87 -6.12 -4.53
C PHE A 359 -18.73 -5.05 -3.86
N GLN A 360 -19.96 -4.86 -4.26
CA GLN A 360 -20.97 -3.94 -3.72
C GLN A 360 -20.68 -2.46 -4.02
N SER A 361 -19.62 -1.88 -3.41
CA SER A 361 -19.41 -0.44 -3.45
C SER A 361 -18.07 -0.08 -4.06
N GLU A 362 -18.03 0.95 -4.90
CA GLU A 362 -16.80 1.65 -5.22
C GLU A 362 -16.34 2.43 -3.98
N LEU A 363 -15.13 2.18 -3.53
CA LEU A 363 -14.56 2.85 -2.37
C LEU A 363 -13.68 4.04 -2.76
N HIS A 364 -12.98 3.93 -3.88
CA HIS A 364 -12.12 4.99 -4.40
C HIS A 364 -11.84 4.76 -5.89
N ALA A 365 -11.80 5.86 -6.65
CA ALA A 365 -11.44 5.84 -8.06
C ALA A 365 -10.24 6.78 -8.35
N TYR A 366 -9.34 6.32 -9.20
CA TYR A 366 -8.28 7.14 -9.79
C TYR A 366 -8.12 6.79 -11.26
N THR A 367 -8.61 7.67 -12.12
CA THR A 367 -8.56 7.50 -13.58
C THR A 367 -7.66 8.58 -14.18
N ILE A 368 -6.77 8.19 -15.08
CA ILE A 368 -5.99 9.13 -15.88
C ILE A 368 -6.89 9.50 -17.06
N THR A 369 -7.48 10.67 -17.03
CA THR A 369 -8.21 11.27 -18.13
C THR A 369 -7.24 11.99 -19.06
#